data_1936ff21d1a318d5a39b368bc27e01dc
#
_entry.id   1936ff21d1a318d5a39b368bc27e01dc
#
_cell.length_a   1.000
_cell.length_b   1.000
_cell.length_c   1.000
_cell.angle_alpha   90.00
_cell.angle_beta   90.00
_cell.angle_gamma   90.00
#
_symmetry.space_group_name_H-M   'P 1'
#
loop_
_entity.id
_entity.type
_entity.pdbx_description
1 polymer ?
#
loop_
_entity_poly.entity_id
_entity_poly.type
_entity_poly.pdbx_seq_one_letter_code
_entity_poly.pdbx_strand_id
1 'polypeptide(L)'
;MVAREPEESPRPSASVSVCLPARNEASTIAAIVREAVRLQIVAEVVVLDDGSTDDTAAVARSAGARVVSESSVLPYAGPGSGKGNAMWKSLYACTADVICWIDADLRNFRGEYVERLCAPLLADPDIMFVKGYYTRSFEGAPTGGGRVTELVARPLLSLLFPKLADIVQPLGGEYAARRRALEVLPFVEGWGVELGLLVDVVERFGRDAVAQADLDAREHRNRPLEELGLQALAVMTTAMRRAELLPEVTAPFVELLRAAPDGSVTAQPVEVRERPPIVTVPAYRARSSQLR
;
A
#
# COMPACT_ATOMS: atom_id res chain seq x y z
N MET A 1 -48.38 -12.31 27.39
CA MET A 1 -47.69 -11.04 27.07
C MET A 1 -46.20 -11.39 26.99
N VAL A 2 -45.74 -11.68 25.77
CA VAL A 2 -44.34 -12.09 25.53
C VAL A 2 -43.55 -10.81 25.35
N ALA A 3 -42.56 -10.61 26.22
CA ALA A 3 -41.64 -9.47 26.10
C ALA A 3 -40.82 -9.64 24.81
N ARG A 4 -40.93 -8.66 23.93
CA ARG A 4 -40.02 -8.54 22.77
C ARG A 4 -38.63 -8.20 23.31
N GLU A 5 -37.65 -9.05 22.95
CA GLU A 5 -36.25 -8.69 23.14
C GLU A 5 -35.93 -7.39 22.37
N PRO A 6 -35.05 -6.54 22.91
CA PRO A 6 -34.66 -5.32 22.22
C PRO A 6 -33.92 -5.70 20.93
N GLU A 7 -34.39 -5.21 19.78
CA GLU A 7 -33.68 -5.27 18.50
C GLU A 7 -32.30 -4.65 18.71
N GLU A 8 -31.28 -5.49 18.58
CA GLU A 8 -29.88 -5.03 18.51
C GLU A 8 -29.77 -3.99 17.38
N SER A 9 -29.50 -2.74 17.73
CA SER A 9 -29.21 -1.70 16.72
C SER A 9 -28.12 -2.22 15.78
N PRO A 10 -28.28 -2.09 14.46
CA PRO A 10 -27.28 -2.55 13.52
C PRO A 10 -25.96 -1.89 13.86
N ARG A 11 -24.91 -2.69 14.08
CA ARG A 11 -23.54 -2.16 14.26
C ARG A 11 -23.25 -1.27 13.08
N PRO A 12 -22.67 -0.07 13.29
CA PRO A 12 -22.33 0.80 12.17
C PRO A 12 -21.47 -0.02 11.19
N SER A 13 -21.89 -0.09 9.93
CA SER A 13 -21.14 -0.77 8.88
C SER A 13 -19.73 -0.21 8.87
N ALA A 14 -18.70 -1.09 8.88
CA ALA A 14 -17.31 -0.67 8.86
C ALA A 14 -17.11 0.36 7.73
N SER A 15 -16.61 1.55 8.09
CA SER A 15 -16.39 2.62 7.13
C SER A 15 -15.08 2.40 6.37
N VAL A 16 -15.02 2.85 5.12
CA VAL A 16 -13.85 2.72 4.24
C VAL A 16 -13.27 4.10 3.93
N SER A 17 -11.97 4.28 4.19
CA SER A 17 -11.18 5.38 3.62
C SER A 17 -10.47 4.86 2.37
N VAL A 18 -10.73 5.44 1.21
CA VAL A 18 -9.91 5.23 0.02
C VAL A 18 -8.76 6.23 0.08
N CYS A 19 -7.53 5.72 0.06
CA CYS A 19 -6.32 6.55 0.12
C CYS A 19 -5.49 6.39 -1.16
N LEU A 20 -5.10 7.52 -1.75
CA LEU A 20 -4.25 7.59 -2.92
C LEU A 20 -2.96 8.34 -2.55
N PRO A 21 -1.86 7.61 -2.28
CA PRO A 21 -0.54 8.23 -2.28
C PRO A 21 -0.24 8.74 -3.70
N ALA A 22 0.05 10.03 -3.85
CA ALA A 22 0.18 10.65 -5.18
C ALA A 22 1.40 11.58 -5.26
N ARG A 23 2.10 11.50 -6.39
CA ARG A 23 3.16 12.44 -6.75
C ARG A 23 3.21 12.65 -8.26
N ASN A 24 2.82 13.84 -8.71
CA ASN A 24 2.79 14.21 -10.13
C ASN A 24 1.84 13.32 -10.97
N GLU A 25 0.60 13.18 -10.51
CA GLU A 25 -0.44 12.33 -11.13
C GLU A 25 -1.68 13.16 -11.56
N ALA A 26 -1.49 14.43 -11.94
CA ALA A 26 -2.59 15.31 -12.34
C ALA A 26 -3.42 14.75 -13.50
N SER A 27 -2.83 13.91 -14.36
CA SER A 27 -3.50 13.34 -15.53
C SER A 27 -4.50 12.23 -15.22
N THR A 28 -4.34 11.54 -14.09
CA THR A 28 -5.12 10.32 -13.73
C THR A 28 -5.97 10.49 -12.48
N ILE A 29 -5.50 11.28 -11.52
CA ILE A 29 -6.08 11.38 -10.18
C ILE A 29 -7.57 11.76 -10.16
N ALA A 30 -8.02 12.66 -11.06
CA ALA A 30 -9.40 13.13 -11.07
C ALA A 30 -10.41 12.02 -11.41
N ALA A 31 -10.08 11.13 -12.34
CA ALA A 31 -10.94 10.03 -12.73
C ALA A 31 -11.12 9.04 -11.56
N ILE A 32 -10.01 8.69 -10.89
CA ILE A 32 -9.99 7.79 -9.74
C ILE A 32 -10.82 8.36 -8.60
N VAL A 33 -10.60 9.63 -8.24
CA VAL A 33 -11.31 10.28 -7.15
C VAL A 33 -12.82 10.34 -7.42
N ARG A 34 -13.26 10.75 -8.62
CA ARG A 34 -14.69 10.84 -8.99
C ARG A 34 -15.41 9.50 -8.90
N GLU A 35 -14.75 8.42 -9.29
CA GLU A 35 -15.31 7.07 -9.16
C GLU A 35 -15.40 6.66 -7.68
N ALA A 36 -14.33 6.88 -6.90
CA ALA A 36 -14.27 6.46 -5.51
C ALA A 36 -15.29 7.20 -4.61
N VAL A 37 -15.49 8.51 -4.80
CA VAL A 37 -16.45 9.29 -3.98
C VAL A 37 -17.92 8.91 -4.20
N ARG A 38 -18.26 8.20 -5.30
CA ARG A 38 -19.63 7.75 -5.58
C ARG A 38 -20.01 6.47 -4.86
N LEU A 39 -19.03 5.74 -4.33
CA LEU A 39 -19.26 4.43 -3.73
C LEU A 39 -19.90 4.57 -2.34
N GLN A 40 -20.99 3.87 -2.10
CA GLN A 40 -21.73 3.96 -0.84
C GLN A 40 -20.94 3.46 0.37
N ILE A 41 -19.99 2.52 0.17
CA ILE A 41 -19.13 2.00 1.23
C ILE A 41 -18.01 2.96 1.64
N VAL A 42 -17.75 4.01 0.84
CA VAL A 42 -16.64 4.94 1.02
C VAL A 42 -17.09 6.13 1.86
N ALA A 43 -16.52 6.27 3.04
CA ALA A 43 -16.77 7.40 3.93
C ALA A 43 -15.93 8.63 3.55
N GLU A 44 -14.73 8.43 3.01
CA GLU A 44 -13.86 9.50 2.56
C GLU A 44 -12.89 9.03 1.48
N VAL A 45 -12.48 9.96 0.62
CA VAL A 45 -11.36 9.79 -0.31
C VAL A 45 -10.26 10.77 0.10
N VAL A 46 -9.09 10.22 0.43
CA VAL A 46 -7.92 10.99 0.87
C VAL A 46 -6.82 10.88 -0.16
N VAL A 47 -6.36 11.99 -0.70
CA VAL A 47 -5.14 12.05 -1.49
C VAL A 47 -4.02 12.52 -0.58
N LEU A 48 -3.02 11.68 -0.40
CA LEU A 48 -1.80 12.04 0.32
C LEU A 48 -0.74 12.48 -0.69
N ASP A 49 -0.58 13.80 -0.78
CA ASP A 49 0.31 14.44 -1.76
C ASP A 49 1.76 14.46 -1.26
N ASP A 50 2.62 13.67 -1.93
CA ASP A 50 4.05 13.54 -1.63
C ASP A 50 4.88 14.59 -2.39
N GLY A 51 4.52 15.87 -2.20
CA GLY A 51 5.26 17.01 -2.78
C GLY A 51 5.16 17.08 -4.30
N SER A 52 3.95 16.92 -4.86
CA SER A 52 3.73 17.15 -6.29
C SER A 52 4.12 18.57 -6.72
N THR A 53 4.72 18.68 -7.90
CA THR A 53 5.11 19.93 -8.54
C THR A 53 4.16 20.34 -9.68
N ASP A 54 3.23 19.45 -10.04
CA ASP A 54 2.15 19.67 -11.01
C ASP A 54 0.82 20.00 -10.29
N ASP A 55 -0.27 20.04 -11.05
CA ASP A 55 -1.60 20.38 -10.52
C ASP A 55 -2.30 19.24 -9.76
N THR A 56 -1.61 18.14 -9.39
CA THR A 56 -2.19 16.96 -8.76
C THR A 56 -3.10 17.33 -7.58
N ALA A 57 -2.62 18.14 -6.64
CA ALA A 57 -3.37 18.52 -5.45
C ALA A 57 -4.64 19.34 -5.77
N ALA A 58 -4.56 20.26 -6.73
CA ALA A 58 -5.69 21.09 -7.14
C ALA A 58 -6.76 20.25 -7.87
N VAL A 59 -6.32 19.40 -8.77
CA VAL A 59 -7.17 18.48 -9.55
C VAL A 59 -7.90 17.49 -8.63
N ALA A 60 -7.20 16.91 -7.65
CA ALA A 60 -7.77 15.99 -6.68
C ALA A 60 -8.85 16.66 -5.81
N ARG A 61 -8.60 17.88 -5.30
CA ARG A 61 -9.61 18.64 -4.53
C ARG A 61 -10.86 18.94 -5.36
N SER A 62 -10.67 19.39 -6.61
CA SER A 62 -11.78 19.67 -7.53
C SER A 62 -12.59 18.42 -7.87
N ALA A 63 -12.00 17.25 -7.79
CA ALA A 63 -12.67 15.96 -8.00
C ALA A 63 -13.44 15.45 -6.76
N GLY A 64 -13.24 16.07 -5.57
CA GLY A 64 -13.94 15.74 -4.35
C GLY A 64 -13.10 15.05 -3.27
N ALA A 65 -11.78 14.91 -3.44
CA ALA A 65 -10.91 14.35 -2.42
C ALA A 65 -10.53 15.35 -1.34
N ARG A 66 -10.33 14.87 -0.13
CA ARG A 66 -9.58 15.57 0.90
C ARG A 66 -8.09 15.40 0.64
N VAL A 67 -7.42 16.46 0.24
CA VAL A 67 -5.98 16.44 -0.05
C VAL A 67 -5.19 16.87 1.18
N VAL A 68 -4.25 16.04 1.58
CA VAL A 68 -3.35 16.23 2.72
C VAL A 68 -1.92 16.22 2.21
N SER A 69 -1.14 17.25 2.54
CA SER A 69 0.30 17.22 2.25
C SER A 69 0.99 16.21 3.15
N GLU A 70 1.77 15.32 2.57
CA GLU A 70 2.53 14.30 3.29
C GLU A 70 3.42 14.93 4.38
N SER A 71 4.11 16.02 4.06
CA SER A 71 5.00 16.72 4.98
C SER A 71 4.30 17.33 6.21
N SER A 72 2.99 17.60 6.12
CA SER A 72 2.20 18.12 7.25
C SER A 72 1.77 17.04 8.24
N VAL A 73 1.82 15.76 7.85
CA VAL A 73 1.42 14.64 8.69
C VAL A 73 2.60 14.17 9.53
N LEU A 74 2.41 14.18 10.87
CA LEU A 74 3.42 13.74 11.84
C LEU A 74 4.82 14.34 11.55
N PRO A 75 4.97 15.66 11.43
CA PRO A 75 6.24 16.28 11.02
C PRO A 75 7.40 15.95 11.98
N TYR A 76 7.08 15.65 13.24
CA TYR A 76 8.08 15.28 14.26
C TYR A 76 8.55 13.82 14.17
N ALA A 77 7.92 13.00 13.31
CA ALA A 77 8.38 11.62 13.09
C ALA A 77 9.64 11.55 12.21
N GLY A 78 10.18 12.70 11.86
CA GLY A 78 11.36 12.82 11.01
C GLY A 78 11.05 12.71 9.50
N PRO A 79 12.03 13.02 8.67
CA PRO A 79 11.89 12.93 7.22
C PRO A 79 11.70 11.47 6.81
N GLY A 80 10.96 11.26 5.74
CA GLY A 80 10.75 9.97 5.10
C GLY A 80 10.47 10.17 3.62
N SER A 81 10.51 9.11 2.86
CA SER A 81 10.33 9.18 1.42
C SER A 81 9.55 8.00 0.85
N GLY A 82 8.98 8.23 -0.32
CA GLY A 82 8.35 7.21 -1.14
C GLY A 82 7.03 6.66 -0.60
N LYS A 83 6.52 5.66 -1.33
CA LYS A 83 5.16 5.13 -1.16
C LYS A 83 4.90 4.62 0.27
N GLY A 84 5.82 3.83 0.83
CA GLY A 84 5.63 3.25 2.16
C GLY A 84 5.52 4.30 3.27
N ASN A 85 6.30 5.40 3.19
CA ASN A 85 6.18 6.52 4.11
C ASN A 85 4.82 7.23 3.97
N ALA A 86 4.37 7.48 2.74
CA ALA A 86 3.05 8.06 2.49
C ALA A 86 1.93 7.15 3.03
N MET A 87 2.03 5.84 2.82
CA MET A 87 1.07 4.88 3.35
C MET A 87 1.05 4.84 4.89
N TRP A 88 2.20 4.86 5.54
CA TRP A 88 2.29 4.95 7.00
C TRP A 88 1.63 6.23 7.52
N LYS A 89 1.89 7.37 6.90
CA LYS A 89 1.25 8.64 7.25
C LYS A 89 -0.24 8.66 6.95
N SER A 90 -0.71 7.88 5.98
CA SER A 90 -2.14 7.76 5.68
C SER A 90 -2.94 7.17 6.85
N LEU A 91 -2.33 6.34 7.69
CA LEU A 91 -2.96 5.85 8.92
C LEU A 91 -3.35 6.99 9.86
N TYR A 92 -2.56 8.05 9.91
CA TYR A 92 -2.91 9.27 10.64
C TYR A 92 -3.91 10.13 9.87
N ALA A 93 -3.77 10.25 8.56
CA ALA A 93 -4.63 11.10 7.75
C ALA A 93 -6.07 10.54 7.62
N CYS A 94 -6.23 9.26 7.34
CA CYS A 94 -7.52 8.59 7.21
C CYS A 94 -8.21 8.39 8.57
N THR A 95 -9.55 8.21 8.56
CA THR A 95 -10.35 8.07 9.80
C THR A 95 -11.11 6.76 9.90
N ALA A 96 -11.38 6.07 8.77
CA ALA A 96 -12.18 4.86 8.73
C ALA A 96 -11.48 3.61 9.29
N ASP A 97 -12.27 2.56 9.60
CA ASP A 97 -11.78 1.28 10.12
C ASP A 97 -11.08 0.42 9.08
N VAL A 98 -11.44 0.60 7.81
CA VAL A 98 -10.81 -0.04 6.66
C VAL A 98 -10.14 1.02 5.82
N ILE A 99 -8.87 0.79 5.46
CA ILE A 99 -8.13 1.64 4.55
C ILE A 99 -7.91 0.85 3.26
N CYS A 100 -8.34 1.41 2.14
CA CYS A 100 -8.13 0.88 0.81
C CYS A 100 -7.15 1.78 0.05
N TRP A 101 -5.97 1.26 -0.28
CA TRP A 101 -4.98 1.99 -1.08
C TRP A 101 -5.12 1.66 -2.55
N ILE A 102 -5.11 2.69 -3.36
CA ILE A 102 -5.18 2.64 -4.82
C ILE A 102 -4.03 3.47 -5.37
N ASP A 103 -3.29 2.92 -6.33
CA ASP A 103 -2.25 3.66 -7.04
C ASP A 103 -2.87 4.81 -7.84
N ALA A 104 -2.26 5.99 -7.77
CA ALA A 104 -2.79 7.20 -8.39
C ALA A 104 -2.54 7.30 -9.91
N ASP A 105 -1.73 6.40 -10.49
CA ASP A 105 -1.35 6.34 -11.92
C ASP A 105 -2.25 5.42 -12.77
N LEU A 106 -3.34 4.89 -12.20
CA LEU A 106 -4.26 3.98 -12.89
C LEU A 106 -5.06 4.71 -13.97
N ARG A 107 -4.99 4.19 -15.22
CA ARG A 107 -5.72 4.75 -16.36
C ARG A 107 -7.12 4.15 -16.55
N ASN A 108 -7.29 2.90 -16.16
CA ASN A 108 -8.54 2.14 -16.29
C ASN A 108 -9.19 1.82 -14.95
N PHE A 109 -9.06 2.72 -13.97
CA PHE A 109 -9.67 2.55 -12.66
C PHE A 109 -11.20 2.44 -12.76
N ARG A 110 -11.77 1.52 -11.98
CA ARG A 110 -13.21 1.34 -11.80
C ARG A 110 -13.53 1.25 -10.32
N GLY A 111 -14.64 1.82 -9.90
CA GLY A 111 -15.09 1.79 -8.51
C GLY A 111 -15.20 0.36 -7.95
N GLU A 112 -15.53 -0.61 -8.79
CA GLU A 112 -15.60 -2.05 -8.45
C GLU A 112 -14.29 -2.58 -7.84
N TYR A 113 -13.13 -1.98 -8.13
CA TYR A 113 -11.86 -2.39 -7.51
C TYR A 113 -11.88 -2.17 -6.00
N VAL A 114 -12.41 -1.03 -5.56
CA VAL A 114 -12.56 -0.72 -4.12
C VAL A 114 -13.57 -1.68 -3.48
N GLU A 115 -14.70 -1.93 -4.14
CA GLU A 115 -15.73 -2.84 -3.63
C GLU A 115 -15.19 -4.27 -3.46
N ARG A 116 -14.49 -4.80 -4.47
CA ARG A 116 -13.89 -6.14 -4.43
C ARG A 116 -12.79 -6.26 -3.39
N LEU A 117 -11.96 -5.23 -3.20
CA LEU A 117 -10.92 -5.21 -2.17
C LEU A 117 -11.51 -5.14 -0.76
N CYS A 118 -12.60 -4.40 -0.58
CA CYS A 118 -13.19 -4.21 0.73
C CYS A 118 -14.19 -5.31 1.13
N ALA A 119 -14.81 -5.99 0.16
CA ALA A 119 -15.86 -6.99 0.42
C ALA A 119 -15.44 -8.07 1.43
N PRO A 120 -14.27 -8.73 1.33
CA PRO A 120 -13.86 -9.72 2.32
C PRO A 120 -13.69 -9.13 3.72
N LEU A 121 -13.15 -7.91 3.83
CA LEU A 121 -12.99 -7.22 5.11
C LEU A 121 -14.33 -6.85 5.74
N LEU A 122 -15.33 -6.49 4.96
CA LEU A 122 -16.65 -6.12 5.45
C LEU A 122 -17.47 -7.36 5.87
N ALA A 123 -17.26 -8.48 5.18
CA ALA A 123 -18.00 -9.74 5.42
C ALA A 123 -17.44 -10.56 6.58
N ASP A 124 -16.11 -10.59 6.77
CA ASP A 124 -15.44 -11.46 7.72
C ASP A 124 -14.52 -10.66 8.66
N PRO A 125 -14.78 -10.63 9.99
CA PRO A 125 -13.98 -9.90 10.96
C PRO A 125 -12.56 -10.47 11.14
N ASP A 126 -12.29 -11.70 10.73
CA ASP A 126 -10.97 -12.34 10.86
C ASP A 126 -10.04 -12.02 9.69
N ILE A 127 -10.57 -11.56 8.55
CA ILE A 127 -9.77 -11.03 7.46
C ILE A 127 -9.18 -9.68 7.87
N MET A 128 -7.84 -9.58 7.83
CA MET A 128 -7.08 -8.37 8.17
C MET A 128 -6.56 -7.61 6.96
N PHE A 129 -6.31 -8.33 5.87
CA PHE A 129 -5.66 -7.78 4.67
C PHE A 129 -6.21 -8.42 3.41
N VAL A 130 -6.47 -7.63 2.39
CA VAL A 130 -6.90 -8.11 1.07
C VAL A 130 -5.98 -7.57 0.01
N LYS A 131 -5.34 -8.47 -0.73
CA LYS A 131 -4.42 -8.14 -1.82
C LYS A 131 -5.13 -8.19 -3.16
N GLY A 132 -5.08 -7.12 -3.93
CA GLY A 132 -5.55 -7.12 -5.32
C GLY A 132 -4.60 -7.89 -6.24
N TYR A 133 -5.18 -8.61 -7.18
CA TYR A 133 -4.42 -9.20 -8.30
C TYR A 133 -5.11 -8.91 -9.62
N TYR A 134 -4.35 -8.91 -10.70
CA TYR A 134 -4.81 -8.56 -12.03
C TYR A 134 -3.86 -9.08 -13.09
N THR A 135 -4.36 -9.22 -14.31
CA THR A 135 -3.53 -9.55 -15.47
C THR A 135 -2.71 -8.32 -15.89
N ARG A 136 -1.40 -8.50 -16.09
CA ARG A 136 -0.49 -7.46 -16.59
C ARG A 136 -0.08 -7.77 -18.01
N SER A 137 -0.46 -6.90 -18.94
CA SER A 137 0.07 -6.94 -20.31
C SER A 137 1.48 -6.35 -20.40
N PHE A 138 2.27 -6.86 -21.34
CA PHE A 138 3.59 -6.34 -21.67
C PHE A 138 3.74 -6.24 -23.20
N GLU A 139 4.05 -5.05 -23.71
CA GLU A 139 4.24 -4.79 -25.16
C GLU A 139 3.12 -5.34 -26.04
N GLY A 140 1.88 -5.21 -25.59
CA GLY A 140 0.69 -5.73 -26.31
C GLY A 140 0.41 -7.23 -26.12
N ALA A 141 1.31 -7.98 -25.48
CA ALA A 141 1.04 -9.36 -25.08
C ALA A 141 0.21 -9.38 -23.78
N PRO A 142 -0.75 -10.32 -23.63
CA PRO A 142 -1.62 -10.40 -22.43
C PRO A 142 -0.86 -10.79 -21.16
N THR A 143 0.39 -11.23 -21.27
CA THR A 143 1.26 -11.67 -20.17
C THR A 143 2.66 -11.08 -20.31
N GLY A 144 3.51 -11.19 -19.27
CA GLY A 144 4.91 -10.73 -19.30
C GLY A 144 5.16 -9.43 -18.52
N GLY A 145 4.14 -8.77 -18.03
CA GLY A 145 4.28 -7.68 -17.05
C GLY A 145 4.66 -8.18 -15.66
N GLY A 146 5.10 -7.28 -14.78
CA GLY A 146 5.47 -7.64 -13.41
C GLY A 146 6.82 -8.33 -13.27
N ARG A 147 7.82 -7.92 -14.06
CA ARG A 147 9.17 -8.52 -14.08
C ARG A 147 9.82 -8.66 -12.70
N VAL A 148 9.71 -7.66 -11.83
CA VAL A 148 10.23 -7.78 -10.45
C VAL A 148 9.43 -8.79 -9.64
N THR A 149 8.12 -8.92 -9.87
CA THR A 149 7.31 -9.98 -9.24
C THR A 149 7.84 -11.36 -9.63
N GLU A 150 8.00 -11.63 -10.93
CA GLU A 150 8.37 -12.95 -11.41
C GLU A 150 9.84 -13.31 -11.14
N LEU A 151 10.76 -12.35 -11.28
CA LEU A 151 12.20 -12.61 -11.19
C LEU A 151 12.77 -12.43 -9.79
N VAL A 152 12.06 -11.74 -8.89
CA VAL A 152 12.56 -11.44 -7.55
C VAL A 152 11.57 -11.88 -6.48
N ALA A 153 10.33 -11.34 -6.45
CA ALA A 153 9.43 -11.62 -5.34
C ALA A 153 9.01 -13.10 -5.28
N ARG A 154 8.63 -13.73 -6.40
CA ARG A 154 8.23 -15.15 -6.40
C ARG A 154 9.34 -16.09 -5.94
N PRO A 155 10.59 -16.01 -6.45
CA PRO A 155 11.68 -16.83 -5.93
C PRO A 155 11.91 -16.62 -4.43
N LEU A 156 11.91 -15.37 -3.97
CA LEU A 156 12.10 -15.07 -2.54
C LEU A 156 10.96 -15.62 -1.67
N LEU A 157 9.70 -15.45 -2.09
CA LEU A 157 8.56 -16.01 -1.37
C LEU A 157 8.61 -17.53 -1.32
N SER A 158 8.96 -18.18 -2.43
CA SER A 158 9.08 -19.65 -2.50
C SER A 158 10.16 -20.20 -1.57
N LEU A 159 11.28 -19.49 -1.45
CA LEU A 159 12.41 -19.92 -0.64
C LEU A 159 12.27 -19.56 0.85
N LEU A 160 11.79 -18.35 1.13
CA LEU A 160 11.84 -17.78 2.48
C LEU A 160 10.46 -17.74 3.17
N PHE A 161 9.38 -17.64 2.39
CA PHE A 161 8.01 -17.47 2.91
C PHE A 161 7.01 -18.37 2.16
N PRO A 162 7.16 -19.70 2.20
CA PRO A 162 6.34 -20.63 1.39
C PRO A 162 4.83 -20.50 1.67
N LYS A 163 4.44 -20.03 2.84
CA LYS A 163 3.03 -19.74 3.17
C LYS A 163 2.42 -18.62 2.30
N LEU A 164 3.23 -17.85 1.60
CA LEU A 164 2.83 -16.76 0.72
C LEU A 164 2.96 -17.10 -0.77
N ALA A 165 3.32 -18.33 -1.11
CA ALA A 165 3.56 -18.74 -2.50
C ALA A 165 2.31 -18.70 -3.38
N ASP A 166 1.12 -18.77 -2.78
CA ASP A 166 -0.19 -18.68 -3.45
C ASP A 166 -0.68 -17.25 -3.69
N ILE A 167 0.05 -16.23 -3.23
CA ILE A 167 -0.29 -14.83 -3.51
C ILE A 167 0.03 -14.49 -4.96
N VAL A 168 -1.02 -14.15 -5.73
CA VAL A 168 -0.93 -13.95 -7.19
C VAL A 168 -0.10 -12.72 -7.54
N GLN A 169 -0.30 -11.60 -6.83
CA GLN A 169 0.40 -10.33 -7.08
C GLN A 169 0.99 -9.74 -5.80
N PRO A 170 2.10 -10.31 -5.27
CA PRO A 170 2.67 -9.88 -3.99
C PRO A 170 3.11 -8.41 -3.99
N LEU A 171 3.51 -7.87 -5.13
CA LEU A 171 3.95 -6.49 -5.30
C LEU A 171 2.87 -5.58 -5.93
N GLY A 172 1.61 -6.02 -6.00
CA GLY A 172 0.50 -5.16 -6.46
C GLY A 172 0.31 -3.97 -5.52
N GLY A 173 -0.01 -2.80 -6.08
CA GLY A 173 -0.18 -1.56 -5.32
C GLY A 173 -1.60 -1.34 -4.78
N GLU A 174 -2.55 -2.18 -5.20
CA GLU A 174 -3.95 -2.10 -4.80
C GLU A 174 -4.23 -3.13 -3.70
N TYR A 175 -4.60 -2.67 -2.52
CA TYR A 175 -4.98 -3.53 -1.41
C TYR A 175 -5.75 -2.77 -0.34
N ALA A 176 -6.48 -3.51 0.46
CA ALA A 176 -7.22 -2.97 1.59
C ALA A 176 -6.87 -3.72 2.88
N ALA A 177 -6.97 -3.05 4.01
CA ALA A 177 -6.71 -3.69 5.29
C ALA A 177 -7.48 -3.01 6.44
N ARG A 178 -7.66 -3.77 7.52
CA ARG A 178 -8.17 -3.19 8.76
C ARG A 178 -7.13 -2.29 9.41
N ARG A 179 -7.56 -1.12 9.79
CA ARG A 179 -6.73 -0.15 10.53
C ARG A 179 -6.04 -0.81 11.73
N ARG A 180 -6.77 -1.58 12.55
CA ARG A 180 -6.23 -2.25 13.74
C ARG A 180 -5.06 -3.20 13.45
N ALA A 181 -5.01 -3.79 12.26
CA ALA A 181 -3.89 -4.63 11.84
C ALA A 181 -2.69 -3.78 11.42
N LEU A 182 -2.94 -2.71 10.67
CA LEU A 182 -1.89 -1.84 10.15
C LEU A 182 -1.19 -1.02 11.23
N GLU A 183 -1.93 -0.59 12.25
CA GLU A 183 -1.42 0.25 13.34
C GLU A 183 -0.27 -0.39 14.13
N VAL A 184 -0.23 -1.71 14.18
CA VAL A 184 0.74 -2.50 14.96
C VAL A 184 1.87 -3.07 14.13
N LEU A 185 1.93 -2.73 12.83
CA LEU A 185 2.96 -3.20 11.90
C LEU A 185 3.93 -2.08 11.53
N PRO A 186 5.21 -2.39 11.30
CA PRO A 186 6.16 -1.46 10.72
C PRO A 186 5.89 -1.28 9.23
N PHE A 187 6.31 -0.15 8.65
CA PHE A 187 6.20 0.12 7.22
C PHE A 187 7.58 0.38 6.64
N VAL A 188 8.00 -0.45 5.70
CA VAL A 188 9.20 -0.18 4.91
C VAL A 188 8.94 1.04 4.03
N GLU A 189 9.85 2.01 4.02
CA GLU A 189 9.76 3.15 3.10
C GLU A 189 10.07 2.70 1.66
N GLY A 190 9.59 3.45 0.67
CA GLY A 190 9.83 3.12 -0.74
C GLY A 190 9.12 1.85 -1.23
N TRP A 191 9.82 1.09 -2.07
CA TRP A 191 9.26 -0.06 -2.82
C TRP A 191 9.24 -1.39 -2.05
N GLY A 192 9.72 -1.42 -0.83
CA GLY A 192 9.67 -2.64 -0.01
C GLY A 192 8.33 -2.82 0.72
N VAL A 193 7.48 -1.80 0.75
CA VAL A 193 6.28 -1.76 1.59
C VAL A 193 5.29 -2.88 1.30
N GLU A 194 5.05 -3.20 0.04
CA GLU A 194 4.07 -4.22 -0.36
C GLU A 194 4.46 -5.61 0.15
N LEU A 195 5.74 -5.97 -0.02
CA LEU A 195 6.23 -7.26 0.47
C LEU A 195 6.34 -7.27 1.99
N GLY A 196 6.84 -6.20 2.59
CA GLY A 196 6.99 -6.07 4.04
C GLY A 196 5.66 -6.24 4.76
N LEU A 197 4.64 -5.48 4.37
CA LEU A 197 3.31 -5.60 4.96
C LEU A 197 2.68 -6.99 4.78
N LEU A 198 2.87 -7.60 3.61
CA LEU A 198 2.33 -8.94 3.34
C LEU A 198 2.94 -9.98 4.27
N VAL A 199 4.26 -9.98 4.43
CA VAL A 199 4.97 -10.87 5.35
C VAL A 199 4.55 -10.60 6.79
N ASP A 200 4.58 -9.34 7.23
CA ASP A 200 4.28 -8.94 8.60
C ASP A 200 2.84 -9.28 9.02
N VAL A 201 1.87 -9.13 8.10
CA VAL A 201 0.47 -9.53 8.35
C VAL A 201 0.35 -11.04 8.53
N VAL A 202 0.99 -11.84 7.67
CA VAL A 202 0.91 -13.30 7.76
C VAL A 202 1.63 -13.83 8.99
N GLU A 203 2.76 -13.25 9.36
CA GLU A 203 3.46 -13.65 10.58
C GLU A 203 2.68 -13.32 11.84
N ARG A 204 1.99 -12.18 11.86
CA ARG A 204 1.26 -11.73 13.05
C ARG A 204 -0.14 -12.30 13.17
N PHE A 205 -0.86 -12.48 12.07
CA PHE A 205 -2.29 -12.84 12.08
C PHE A 205 -2.58 -14.18 11.41
N GLY A 206 -1.58 -14.81 10.79
CA GLY A 206 -1.72 -16.05 10.04
C GLY A 206 -2.07 -15.83 8.56
N ARG A 207 -1.87 -16.88 7.74
CA ARG A 207 -2.17 -16.86 6.30
C ARG A 207 -3.66 -16.65 6.02
N ASP A 208 -4.52 -17.22 6.85
CA ASP A 208 -5.98 -17.16 6.70
C ASP A 208 -6.55 -15.75 6.92
N ALA A 209 -5.79 -14.86 7.57
CA ALA A 209 -6.15 -13.45 7.69
C ALA A 209 -5.94 -12.62 6.41
N VAL A 210 -5.40 -13.24 5.34
CA VAL A 210 -5.14 -12.59 4.05
C VAL A 210 -6.02 -13.19 2.97
N ALA A 211 -6.88 -12.37 2.38
CA ALA A 211 -7.65 -12.69 1.18
C ALA A 211 -7.05 -12.06 -0.07
N GLN A 212 -7.54 -12.45 -1.23
CA GLN A 212 -7.16 -11.89 -2.53
C GLN A 212 -8.41 -11.48 -3.30
N ALA A 213 -8.33 -10.39 -4.06
CA ALA A 213 -9.42 -9.88 -4.90
C ALA A 213 -8.96 -9.76 -6.36
N ASP A 214 -9.75 -10.32 -7.27
CA ASP A 214 -9.52 -10.18 -8.71
C ASP A 214 -9.95 -8.78 -9.18
N LEU A 215 -9.02 -8.04 -9.76
CA LEU A 215 -9.25 -6.71 -10.31
C LEU A 215 -9.22 -6.69 -11.85
N ASP A 216 -9.43 -7.86 -12.48
CA ASP A 216 -9.42 -8.08 -13.92
C ASP A 216 -8.08 -7.74 -14.61
N ALA A 217 -8.08 -6.78 -15.54
CA ALA A 217 -6.88 -6.34 -16.26
C ALA A 217 -6.49 -4.92 -15.85
N ARG A 218 -5.21 -4.70 -15.66
CA ARG A 218 -4.66 -3.40 -15.34
C ARG A 218 -3.79 -2.87 -16.47
N GLU A 219 -4.05 -1.62 -16.86
CA GLU A 219 -3.18 -0.84 -17.72
C GLU A 219 -2.33 0.11 -16.87
N HIS A 220 -1.03 -0.05 -16.94
CA HIS A 220 -0.08 0.79 -16.22
C HIS A 220 1.15 1.09 -17.07
N ARG A 221 1.90 2.11 -16.67
CA ARG A 221 3.14 2.48 -17.32
C ARG A 221 4.23 1.44 -17.03
N ASN A 222 4.84 0.88 -18.07
CA ASN A 222 6.02 0.04 -17.93
C ASN A 222 7.26 0.90 -17.63
N ARG A 223 8.03 0.50 -16.62
CA ARG A 223 9.29 1.15 -16.25
C ARG A 223 10.45 0.55 -17.03
N PRO A 224 11.49 1.32 -17.37
CA PRO A 224 12.74 0.83 -17.94
C PRO A 224 13.41 -0.20 -16.99
N LEU A 225 14.22 -1.08 -17.55
CA LEU A 225 14.90 -2.14 -16.78
C LEU A 225 15.84 -1.57 -15.71
N GLU A 226 16.46 -0.44 -15.99
CA GLU A 226 17.37 0.26 -15.07
C GLU A 226 16.67 0.68 -13.77
N GLU A 227 15.42 1.15 -13.87
CA GLU A 227 14.61 1.52 -12.71
C GLU A 227 14.14 0.30 -11.92
N LEU A 228 13.91 -0.84 -12.59
CA LEU A 228 13.49 -2.07 -11.93
C LEU A 228 14.56 -2.66 -11.03
N GLY A 229 15.85 -2.41 -11.30
CA GLY A 229 16.94 -2.83 -10.42
C GLY A 229 16.86 -2.21 -9.03
N LEU A 230 16.47 -0.93 -8.93
CA LEU A 230 16.28 -0.25 -7.65
C LEU A 230 15.09 -0.85 -6.86
N GLN A 231 14.00 -1.11 -7.56
CA GLN A 231 12.83 -1.77 -6.96
C GLN A 231 13.18 -3.20 -6.52
N ALA A 232 13.90 -3.94 -7.35
CA ALA A 232 14.34 -5.30 -7.02
C ALA A 232 15.19 -5.35 -5.76
N LEU A 233 16.16 -4.42 -5.62
CA LEU A 233 17.02 -4.35 -4.44
C LEU A 233 16.21 -4.03 -3.17
N ALA A 234 15.26 -3.10 -3.23
CA ALA A 234 14.39 -2.80 -2.09
C ALA A 234 13.58 -4.03 -1.64
N VAL A 235 12.97 -4.73 -2.59
CA VAL A 235 12.18 -5.96 -2.33
C VAL A 235 13.06 -7.07 -1.76
N MET A 236 14.25 -7.30 -2.34
CA MET A 236 15.20 -8.31 -1.84
C MET A 236 15.66 -7.99 -0.42
N THR A 237 16.07 -6.74 -0.17
CA THR A 237 16.51 -6.31 1.16
C THR A 237 15.42 -6.50 2.20
N THR A 238 14.17 -6.14 1.86
CA THR A 238 13.03 -6.32 2.74
C THR A 238 12.78 -7.81 3.05
N ALA A 239 12.77 -8.68 2.03
CA ALA A 239 12.58 -10.11 2.21
C ALA A 239 13.68 -10.72 3.09
N MET A 240 14.92 -10.40 2.80
CA MET A 240 16.07 -10.95 3.54
C MET A 240 16.11 -10.46 5.00
N ARG A 241 15.67 -9.23 5.28
CA ARG A 241 15.52 -8.74 6.66
C ARG A 241 14.42 -9.49 7.41
N ARG A 242 13.26 -9.69 6.78
CA ARG A 242 12.15 -10.44 7.39
C ARG A 242 12.50 -11.91 7.64
N ALA A 243 13.39 -12.46 6.83
CA ALA A 243 13.93 -13.82 7.02
C ALA A 243 15.15 -13.87 7.95
N GLU A 244 15.52 -12.76 8.60
CA GLU A 244 16.70 -12.64 9.49
C GLU A 244 18.04 -13.03 8.82
N LEU A 245 18.11 -12.92 7.50
CA LEU A 245 19.33 -13.23 6.72
C LEU A 245 20.27 -12.04 6.55
N LEU A 246 19.80 -10.83 6.85
CA LEU A 246 20.62 -9.62 6.89
C LEU A 246 20.66 -9.09 8.33
N PRO A 247 21.82 -8.56 8.77
CA PRO A 247 21.89 -7.89 10.06
C PRO A 247 20.95 -6.67 10.06
N GLU A 248 20.53 -6.23 11.25
CA GLU A 248 19.85 -4.94 11.38
C GLU A 248 20.71 -3.85 10.75
N VAL A 249 20.24 -3.32 9.62
CA VAL A 249 20.93 -2.26 8.91
C VAL A 249 20.49 -0.95 9.55
N THR A 250 21.39 -0.32 10.26
CA THR A 250 21.19 1.03 10.84
C THR A 250 21.13 2.12 9.76
N ALA A 251 21.64 1.82 8.54
CA ALA A 251 21.59 2.74 7.42
C ALA A 251 20.16 2.84 6.84
N PRO A 252 19.68 4.05 6.52
CA PRO A 252 18.35 4.25 5.94
C PRO A 252 18.26 3.80 4.48
N PHE A 253 19.38 3.50 3.84
CA PHE A 253 19.45 3.08 2.44
C PHE A 253 20.49 1.97 2.25
N VAL A 254 20.32 1.21 1.17
CA VAL A 254 21.31 0.30 0.57
C VAL A 254 21.71 0.83 -0.81
N GLU A 255 22.82 0.39 -1.35
CA GLU A 255 23.29 0.87 -2.66
C GLU A 255 23.19 -0.20 -3.73
N LEU A 256 22.59 0.13 -4.87
CA LEU A 256 22.68 -0.66 -6.08
C LEU A 256 23.98 -0.28 -6.82
N LEU A 257 24.91 -1.20 -6.87
CA LEU A 257 26.18 -1.03 -7.56
C LEU A 257 26.05 -1.48 -9.03
N ARG A 258 26.53 -0.66 -9.95
CA ARG A 258 26.55 -0.97 -11.39
C ARG A 258 27.96 -0.77 -11.95
N ALA A 259 28.52 -1.81 -12.53
CA ALA A 259 29.77 -1.74 -13.26
C ALA A 259 29.53 -1.24 -14.70
N ALA A 260 30.41 -0.37 -15.18
CA ALA A 260 30.46 0.06 -16.56
C ALA A 260 31.57 -0.64 -17.33
N PRO A 261 31.52 -0.68 -18.70
CA PRO A 261 32.55 -1.34 -19.51
C PRO A 261 33.97 -0.77 -19.33
N ASP A 262 34.10 0.47 -18.88
CA ASP A 262 35.39 1.13 -18.60
C ASP A 262 35.96 0.75 -17.22
N GLY A 263 35.28 -0.15 -16.49
CA GLY A 263 35.67 -0.61 -15.16
C GLY A 263 35.23 0.31 -14.02
N SER A 264 34.56 1.43 -14.31
CA SER A 264 33.98 2.27 -13.26
C SER A 264 32.75 1.61 -12.62
N VAL A 265 32.48 1.94 -11.36
CA VAL A 265 31.31 1.47 -10.60
C VAL A 265 30.52 2.68 -10.14
N THR A 266 29.24 2.72 -10.47
CA THR A 266 28.28 3.70 -9.94
C THR A 266 27.47 3.10 -8.82
N ALA A 267 27.17 3.89 -7.78
CA ALA A 267 26.32 3.51 -6.66
C ALA A 267 25.04 4.36 -6.69
N GLN A 268 23.88 3.70 -6.59
CA GLN A 268 22.58 4.36 -6.51
C GLN A 268 21.91 4.01 -5.20
N PRO A 269 21.58 4.98 -4.33
CA PRO A 269 20.93 4.71 -3.05
C PRO A 269 19.47 4.25 -3.24
N VAL A 270 19.08 3.27 -2.45
CA VAL A 270 17.73 2.73 -2.40
C VAL A 270 17.24 2.80 -0.96
N GLU A 271 16.16 3.53 -0.73
CA GLU A 271 15.56 3.68 0.59
C GLU A 271 14.98 2.35 1.10
N VAL A 272 15.38 1.95 2.29
CA VAL A 272 14.96 0.72 2.96
C VAL A 272 14.74 0.92 4.46
N ARG A 273 14.62 2.17 4.89
CA ARG A 273 14.26 2.53 6.26
C ARG A 273 12.86 2.01 6.59
N GLU A 274 12.62 1.76 7.86
CA GLU A 274 11.31 1.37 8.36
C GLU A 274 10.72 2.45 9.26
N ARG A 275 9.43 2.70 9.06
CA ARG A 275 8.61 3.43 10.00
C ARG A 275 8.13 2.48 11.09
N PRO A 276 8.21 2.87 12.37
CA PRO A 276 7.74 2.02 13.46
C PRO A 276 6.22 1.84 13.40
N PRO A 277 5.66 0.81 14.07
CA PRO A 277 4.22 0.71 14.27
C PRO A 277 3.65 2.04 14.75
N ILE A 278 2.63 2.57 14.06
CA ILE A 278 2.16 3.94 14.29
C ILE A 278 1.57 4.13 15.69
N VAL A 279 1.06 3.06 16.32
CA VAL A 279 0.61 3.08 17.72
C VAL A 279 1.73 3.43 18.71
N THR A 280 2.99 3.32 18.31
CA THR A 280 4.13 3.73 19.17
C THR A 280 4.36 5.24 19.16
N VAL A 281 3.78 5.96 18.19
CA VAL A 281 3.93 7.41 18.01
C VAL A 281 3.01 8.16 18.97
N PRO A 282 3.53 9.02 19.88
CA PRO A 282 2.71 9.70 20.88
C PRO A 282 1.57 10.54 20.30
N ALA A 283 1.83 11.29 19.21
CA ALA A 283 0.82 12.10 18.55
C ALA A 283 -0.32 11.27 17.95
N TYR A 284 -0.04 10.06 17.48
CA TYR A 284 -1.06 9.12 17.00
C TYR A 284 -1.96 8.64 18.14
N ARG A 285 -1.38 8.24 19.27
CA ARG A 285 -2.13 7.80 20.46
C ARG A 285 -3.07 8.88 20.98
N ALA A 286 -2.59 10.14 21.06
CA ALA A 286 -3.40 11.26 21.50
C ALA A 286 -4.63 11.46 20.61
N ARG A 287 -4.47 11.36 19.27
CA ARG A 287 -5.57 11.45 18.32
C ARG A 287 -6.54 10.26 18.41
N SER A 288 -6.03 9.04 18.48
CA SER A 288 -6.85 7.82 18.53
C SER A 288 -7.75 7.78 19.77
N SER A 289 -7.30 8.38 20.89
CA SER A 289 -8.11 8.51 22.11
C SER A 289 -9.28 9.50 21.97
N GLN A 290 -9.22 10.41 21.00
CA GLN A 290 -10.29 11.38 20.71
C GLN A 290 -11.33 10.85 19.71
N LEU A 291 -10.98 9.81 18.94
CA LEU A 291 -11.83 9.21 17.91
C LEU A 291 -12.59 7.97 18.40
N ARG A 292 -12.28 7.47 19.60
CA ARG A 292 -13.00 6.41 20.32
C ARG A 292 -13.97 6.99 21.32
#